data_b165d325cfabae77f046ba1bac1af946
#
_entry.id   b165d325cfabae77f046ba1bac1af946
#
_cell.length_a   1.000
_cell.length_b   1.000
_cell.length_c   1.000
_cell.angle_alpha   90.00
_cell.angle_beta   90.00
_cell.angle_gamma   90.00
#
_symmetry.space_group_name_H-M   'P 1'
#
loop_
_entity.id
_entity.type
_entity.pdbx_description
1 polymer ?
#
loop_
_entity_poly.entity_id
_entity_poly.type
_entity_poly.pdbx_seq_one_letter_code
_entity_poly.pdbx_strand_id
1 'polypeptide(L)'
;MAEGFARRYGSDVIEPLSAGFAPAAVVQPQTKKVMEEKNIKVDDHYPKSLDSIEVPKLDLIINMSGVKLPNRLSTPVREWKVEDPMGKSEETYVVVRDQIEMSVMRLILELRKQAGTAEKIPVERGFSGRGDREFK
;
A
#
# COMPACT_ATOMS: atom_id res chain seq x y z
N MET A 1 -4.48 4.85 3.80
CA MET A 1 -3.43 5.84 3.48
C MET A 1 -2.41 5.32 2.48
N ALA A 2 -1.81 4.17 2.71
CA ALA A 2 -0.76 3.64 1.83
C ALA A 2 -1.23 3.48 0.37
N GLU A 3 -2.42 2.95 0.17
CA GLU A 3 -2.98 2.81 -1.17
C GLU A 3 -3.06 4.16 -1.88
N GLY A 4 -3.49 5.21 -1.17
CA GLY A 4 -3.59 6.56 -1.73
C GLY A 4 -2.23 7.09 -2.16
N PHE A 5 -1.21 6.95 -1.33
CA PHE A 5 0.14 7.39 -1.69
C PHE A 5 0.71 6.59 -2.86
N ALA A 6 0.53 5.27 -2.85
CA ALA A 6 1.03 4.42 -3.91
C ALA A 6 0.37 4.77 -5.25
N ARG A 7 -0.92 5.01 -5.24
CA ARG A 7 -1.67 5.38 -6.44
C ARG A 7 -1.27 6.75 -6.96
N ARG A 8 -1.04 7.70 -6.05
CA ARG A 8 -0.67 9.07 -6.42
C ARG A 8 0.75 9.17 -6.94
N TYR A 9 1.71 8.52 -6.28
CA TYR A 9 3.13 8.71 -6.55
C TYR A 9 3.76 7.60 -7.38
N GLY A 10 3.18 6.43 -7.42
CA GLY A 10 3.80 5.25 -8.00
C GLY A 10 2.96 4.47 -8.99
N SER A 11 1.97 5.10 -9.62
CA SER A 11 1.10 4.40 -10.56
C SER A 11 1.85 3.84 -11.78
N ASP A 12 3.06 4.31 -12.03
CA ASP A 12 3.93 3.80 -13.09
C ASP A 12 4.51 2.42 -12.78
N VAL A 13 4.62 2.05 -11.51
CA VAL A 13 5.22 0.77 -11.09
C VAL A 13 4.35 -0.04 -10.14
N ILE A 14 3.25 0.51 -9.67
CA ILE A 14 2.37 -0.13 -8.68
C ILE A 14 0.92 -0.04 -9.12
N GLU A 15 0.22 -1.15 -8.99
CA GLU A 15 -1.24 -1.18 -9.03
C GLU A 15 -1.69 -1.56 -7.62
N PRO A 16 -2.01 -0.57 -6.77
CA PRO A 16 -2.21 -0.83 -5.34
C PRO A 16 -3.63 -1.27 -5.02
N LEU A 17 -3.72 -2.20 -4.08
CA LEU A 17 -4.95 -2.59 -3.43
C LEU A 17 -4.72 -2.57 -1.93
N SER A 18 -5.78 -2.41 -1.17
CA SER A 18 -5.68 -2.47 0.29
C SER A 18 -6.81 -3.31 0.86
N ALA A 19 -6.52 -3.92 2.01
CA ALA A 19 -7.49 -4.75 2.72
C ALA A 19 -7.14 -4.83 4.19
N GLY A 20 -8.07 -5.33 5.00
CA GLY A 20 -7.86 -5.51 6.42
C GLY A 20 -8.51 -6.79 6.92
N PHE A 21 -8.12 -7.22 8.12
CA PHE A 21 -8.74 -8.38 8.77
C PHE A 21 -10.15 -8.05 9.26
N ALA A 22 -10.34 -6.83 9.75
CA ALA A 22 -11.62 -6.35 10.26
C ALA A 22 -11.79 -4.89 9.82
N PRO A 23 -12.11 -4.65 8.55
CA PRO A 23 -12.19 -3.29 8.02
C PRO A 23 -13.36 -2.54 8.64
N ALA A 24 -13.17 -1.24 8.85
CA ALA A 24 -14.26 -0.36 9.25
C ALA A 24 -15.27 -0.23 8.11
N ALA A 25 -16.47 0.24 8.43
CA ALA A 25 -17.52 0.42 7.42
C ALA A 25 -17.18 1.51 6.41
N VAL A 26 -16.42 2.51 6.83
CA VAL A 26 -16.04 3.66 5.99
C VAL A 26 -14.61 4.09 6.34
N VAL A 27 -14.00 4.85 5.43
CA VAL A 27 -12.71 5.49 5.71
C VAL A 27 -12.93 6.55 6.79
N GLN A 28 -12.08 6.56 7.81
CA GLN A 28 -12.20 7.49 8.93
C GLN A 28 -12.09 8.95 8.49
N PRO A 29 -12.91 9.87 9.04
CA PRO A 29 -12.83 11.28 8.67
C PRO A 29 -11.46 11.90 8.85
N GLN A 30 -10.74 11.54 9.92
CA GLN A 30 -9.40 12.04 10.16
C GLN A 30 -8.43 11.57 9.08
N THR A 31 -8.60 10.36 8.59
CA THR A 31 -7.80 9.85 7.47
C THR A 31 -8.02 10.69 6.22
N LYS A 32 -9.28 10.99 5.90
CA LYS A 32 -9.60 11.86 4.77
C LYS A 32 -8.95 13.22 4.90
N LYS A 33 -9.06 13.82 6.09
CA LYS A 33 -8.53 15.16 6.35
C LYS A 33 -7.02 15.22 6.14
N VAL A 34 -6.27 14.33 6.76
CA VAL A 34 -4.80 14.37 6.68
C VAL A 34 -4.30 14.00 5.30
N MET A 35 -5.00 13.17 4.56
CA MET A 35 -4.65 12.85 3.19
C MET A 35 -4.93 14.01 2.24
N GLU A 36 -6.02 14.74 2.46
CA GLU A 36 -6.35 15.93 1.67
C GLU A 36 -5.29 17.04 1.84
N GLU A 37 -4.63 17.10 3.00
CA GLU A 37 -3.50 18.01 3.20
C GLU A 37 -2.36 17.73 2.24
N LYS A 38 -2.28 16.52 1.72
CA LYS A 38 -1.32 16.10 0.70
C LYS A 38 -1.90 16.09 -0.71
N ASN A 39 -3.07 16.70 -0.90
CA ASN A 39 -3.80 16.69 -2.17
C ASN A 39 -4.17 15.29 -2.65
N ILE A 40 -4.41 14.38 -1.73
CA ILE A 40 -4.82 13.02 -2.04
C ILE A 40 -6.23 12.80 -1.53
N LYS A 41 -7.16 12.57 -2.46
CA LYS A 41 -8.55 12.27 -2.10
C LYS A 41 -8.70 10.77 -1.94
N VAL A 42 -9.33 10.37 -0.85
CA VAL A 42 -9.61 8.96 -0.57
C VAL A 42 -11.11 8.67 -0.54
N ASP A 43 -11.92 9.56 -1.13
CA ASP A 43 -13.37 9.43 -1.15
C ASP A 43 -13.83 8.19 -1.91
N ASP A 44 -13.08 7.78 -2.93
CA ASP A 44 -13.38 6.59 -3.72
C ASP A 44 -12.89 5.31 -3.04
N HIS A 45 -12.11 5.45 -1.98
CA HIS A 45 -11.59 4.30 -1.26
C HIS A 45 -12.65 3.79 -0.29
N TYR A 46 -12.74 2.49 -0.17
CA TYR A 46 -13.60 1.85 0.82
C TYR A 46 -12.83 0.72 1.47
N PRO A 47 -13.10 0.45 2.76
CA PRO A 47 -12.46 -0.66 3.46
C PRO A 47 -12.87 -2.00 2.82
N LYS A 48 -11.87 -2.88 2.66
CA LYS A 48 -12.08 -4.22 2.07
C LYS A 48 -11.57 -5.28 3.02
N SER A 49 -12.22 -6.43 3.01
CA SER A 49 -11.74 -7.60 3.71
C SER A 49 -10.61 -8.25 2.91
N LEU A 50 -9.66 -8.86 3.62
CA LEU A 50 -8.61 -9.65 2.99
C LEU A 50 -9.18 -10.75 2.09
N ASP A 51 -10.31 -11.33 2.49
CA ASP A 51 -10.95 -12.43 1.73
C ASP A 51 -11.49 -11.97 0.37
N SER A 52 -11.70 -10.67 0.18
CA SER A 52 -12.20 -10.12 -1.08
C SER A 52 -11.12 -9.96 -2.13
N ILE A 53 -9.86 -10.23 -1.79
CA ILE A 53 -8.71 -10.03 -2.67
C ILE A 53 -8.16 -11.38 -3.12
N GLU A 54 -7.88 -11.51 -4.41
CA GLU A 54 -7.27 -12.72 -4.97
C GLU A 54 -5.76 -12.70 -4.72
N VAL A 55 -5.35 -13.20 -3.56
CA VAL A 55 -3.96 -13.19 -3.11
C VAL A 55 -2.98 -13.80 -4.12
N PRO A 56 -3.29 -14.92 -4.81
CA PRO A 56 -2.35 -15.50 -5.78
C PRO A 56 -1.97 -14.58 -6.94
N LYS A 57 -2.75 -13.53 -7.19
CA LYS A 57 -2.46 -12.57 -8.27
C LYS A 57 -1.61 -11.39 -7.81
N LEU A 58 -1.25 -11.36 -6.53
CA LEU A 58 -0.43 -10.27 -5.99
C LEU A 58 1.04 -10.58 -6.17
N ASP A 59 1.82 -9.55 -6.46
CA ASP A 59 3.27 -9.67 -6.55
C ASP A 59 3.98 -9.42 -5.23
N LEU A 60 3.37 -8.63 -4.36
CA LEU A 60 3.94 -8.24 -3.08
C LEU A 60 2.83 -7.82 -2.12
N ILE A 61 2.96 -8.23 -0.88
CA ILE A 61 2.05 -7.82 0.18
C ILE A 61 2.84 -7.04 1.21
N ILE A 62 2.35 -5.86 1.58
CA ILE A 62 2.88 -5.08 2.69
C ILE A 62 1.93 -5.24 3.86
N ASN A 63 2.40 -5.87 4.92
CA ASN A 63 1.60 -6.09 6.11
C ASN A 63 1.88 -5.01 7.15
N MET A 64 0.89 -4.18 7.42
CA MET A 64 0.96 -3.12 8.42
C MET A 64 0.03 -3.39 9.62
N SER A 65 -0.58 -4.58 9.66
CA SER A 65 -1.60 -4.90 10.67
C SER A 65 -1.03 -5.16 12.06
N GLY A 66 0.26 -5.47 12.15
CA GLY A 66 0.85 -5.92 13.41
C GLY A 66 0.56 -7.37 13.75
N VAL A 67 -0.18 -8.06 12.90
CA VAL A 67 -0.55 -9.47 13.07
C VAL A 67 0.06 -10.27 11.93
N LYS A 68 0.62 -11.44 12.24
CA LYS A 68 1.25 -12.28 11.24
C LYS A 68 0.20 -12.83 10.26
N LEU A 69 0.51 -12.76 8.97
CA LEU A 69 -0.35 -13.32 7.93
C LEU A 69 -0.26 -14.85 7.90
N PRO A 70 -1.29 -15.54 7.36
CA PRO A 70 -1.25 -17.01 7.25
C PRO A 70 -0.05 -17.48 6.44
N ASN A 71 0.58 -18.58 6.89
CA ASN A 71 1.76 -19.14 6.23
C ASN A 71 1.47 -19.72 4.84
N ARG A 72 0.19 -19.98 4.53
CA ARG A 72 -0.21 -20.54 3.23
C ARG A 72 -0.08 -19.58 2.05
N LEU A 73 0.24 -18.31 2.33
CA LEU A 73 0.39 -17.32 1.27
C LEU A 73 1.73 -17.55 0.57
N SER A 74 1.68 -17.69 -0.75
CA SER A 74 2.88 -17.86 -1.56
C SER A 74 3.49 -16.53 -2.02
N THR A 75 2.71 -15.45 -1.92
CA THR A 75 3.16 -14.12 -2.28
C THR A 75 4.15 -13.58 -1.24
N PRO A 76 5.26 -12.96 -1.65
CA PRO A 76 6.20 -12.35 -0.70
C PRO A 76 5.50 -11.31 0.18
N VAL A 77 5.83 -11.32 1.45
CA VAL A 77 5.25 -10.40 2.44
C VAL A 77 6.37 -9.59 3.11
N ARG A 78 6.18 -8.29 3.19
CA ARG A 78 7.06 -7.41 3.98
C ARG A 78 6.25 -6.85 5.14
N GLU A 79 6.86 -6.77 6.30
CA GLU A 79 6.23 -6.21 7.51
C GLU A 79 6.68 -4.77 7.68
N TRP A 80 5.71 -3.85 7.78
CA TRP A 80 5.99 -2.46 8.15
C TRP A 80 5.35 -2.19 9.50
N LYS A 81 6.13 -1.70 10.43
CA LYS A 81 5.61 -1.30 11.74
C LYS A 81 5.00 0.09 11.62
N VAL A 82 3.69 0.16 11.73
CA VAL A 82 2.94 1.41 11.65
C VAL A 82 1.91 1.40 12.77
N GLU A 83 1.87 2.48 13.55
CA GLU A 83 0.88 2.63 14.59
C GLU A 83 -0.51 2.83 13.97
N ASP A 84 -1.54 2.21 14.58
CA ASP A 84 -2.92 2.46 14.18
C ASP A 84 -3.38 3.75 14.86
N PRO A 85 -3.67 4.81 14.11
CA PRO A 85 -4.06 6.08 14.70
C PRO A 85 -5.53 6.15 15.10
N MET A 86 -6.32 5.12 14.84
CA MET A 86 -7.75 5.12 15.15
C MET A 86 -7.99 5.44 16.62
N GLY A 87 -8.87 6.41 16.88
CA GLY A 87 -9.18 6.85 18.24
C GLY A 87 -8.13 7.75 18.88
N LYS A 88 -7.07 8.09 18.15
CA LYS A 88 -5.99 8.93 18.65
C LYS A 88 -6.12 10.37 18.14
N SER A 89 -5.18 11.23 18.56
CA SER A 89 -5.22 12.65 18.20
C SER A 89 -4.93 12.86 16.70
N GLU A 90 -5.35 14.02 16.20
CA GLU A 90 -5.04 14.40 14.82
C GLU A 90 -3.54 14.43 14.57
N GLU A 91 -2.76 14.86 15.55
CA GLU A 91 -1.29 14.87 15.45
C GLU A 91 -0.74 13.46 15.20
N THR A 92 -1.33 12.46 15.85
CA THR A 92 -0.95 11.06 15.62
C THR A 92 -1.27 10.64 14.19
N TYR A 93 -2.42 11.04 13.66
CA TYR A 93 -2.76 10.79 12.25
C TYR A 93 -1.73 11.40 11.30
N VAL A 94 -1.29 12.62 11.58
CA VAL A 94 -0.27 13.30 10.76
C VAL A 94 1.06 12.55 10.79
N VAL A 95 1.50 12.14 11.97
CA VAL A 95 2.77 11.41 12.13
C VAL A 95 2.70 10.07 11.39
N VAL A 96 1.61 9.34 11.55
CA VAL A 96 1.43 8.05 10.88
C VAL A 96 1.36 8.24 9.37
N ARG A 97 0.61 9.26 8.91
CA ARG A 97 0.53 9.59 7.49
C ARG A 97 1.93 9.81 6.89
N ASP A 98 2.74 10.64 7.55
CA ASP A 98 4.06 10.99 7.04
C ASP A 98 5.00 9.78 7.05
N GLN A 99 4.89 8.93 8.05
CA GLN A 99 5.65 7.70 8.14
C GLN A 99 5.30 6.74 7.00
N ILE A 100 4.01 6.58 6.74
CA ILE A 100 3.54 5.74 5.63
C ILE A 100 3.97 6.32 4.30
N GLU A 101 3.85 7.62 4.11
CA GLU A 101 4.28 8.29 2.89
C GLU A 101 5.75 7.99 2.60
N MET A 102 6.61 8.13 3.61
CA MET A 102 8.04 7.88 3.44
C MET A 102 8.31 6.43 3.06
N SER A 103 7.65 5.48 3.71
CA SER A 103 7.82 4.06 3.41
C SER A 103 7.36 3.72 2.00
N VAL A 104 6.22 4.28 1.58
CA VAL A 104 5.70 4.09 0.22
C VAL A 104 6.66 4.68 -0.81
N MET A 105 7.19 5.88 -0.56
CA MET A 105 8.14 6.51 -1.49
C MET A 105 9.41 5.66 -1.64
N ARG A 106 9.92 5.11 -0.55
CA ARG A 106 11.09 4.22 -0.62
C ARG A 106 10.81 2.99 -1.47
N LEU A 107 9.63 2.40 -1.30
CA LEU A 107 9.23 1.24 -2.10
C LEU A 107 9.11 1.61 -3.58
N ILE A 108 8.51 2.76 -3.87
CA ILE A 108 8.36 3.22 -5.26
C ILE A 108 9.74 3.38 -5.92
N LEU A 109 10.68 3.99 -5.22
CA LEU A 109 12.03 4.18 -5.75
C LEU A 109 12.73 2.84 -5.97
N GLU A 110 12.57 1.89 -5.05
CA GLU A 110 13.10 0.54 -5.21
C GLU A 110 12.52 -0.13 -6.46
N LEU A 111 11.21 -0.06 -6.66
CA LEU A 111 10.54 -0.69 -7.79
C LEU A 111 10.90 -0.03 -9.11
N ARG A 112 11.07 1.29 -9.13
CA ARG A 112 11.53 1.99 -10.32
C ARG A 112 12.94 1.58 -10.71
N LYS A 113 13.81 1.41 -9.72
CA LYS A 113 15.18 0.95 -9.94
C LYS A 113 15.18 -0.47 -10.51
N GLN A 114 14.35 -1.36 -9.98
CA GLN A 114 14.23 -2.72 -10.50
C GLN A 114 13.69 -2.73 -11.93
N ALA A 115 12.69 -1.90 -12.22
CA ALA A 115 12.12 -1.80 -13.56
C ALA A 115 13.16 -1.27 -14.56
N GLY A 116 13.92 -0.23 -14.18
CA GLY A 116 14.99 0.31 -15.02
C GLY A 116 16.07 -0.72 -15.29
N THR A 117 16.43 -1.53 -14.31
CA THR A 117 17.38 -2.61 -14.47
C THR A 117 16.83 -3.70 -15.40
N ALA A 118 15.55 -4.06 -15.22
CA ALA A 118 14.90 -5.06 -16.06
C ALA A 118 14.81 -4.60 -17.52
N GLU A 119 14.55 -3.34 -17.76
CA GLU A 119 14.46 -2.78 -19.10
C GLU A 119 15.77 -2.87 -19.87
N LYS A 120 16.90 -2.95 -19.19
CA LYS A 120 18.21 -3.11 -19.82
C LYS A 120 18.47 -4.51 -20.34
N ILE A 121 17.62 -5.46 -19.99
CA ILE A 121 17.73 -6.85 -20.39
C ILE A 121 16.68 -7.11 -21.48
N PRO A 122 17.07 -7.37 -22.74
CA PRO A 122 16.11 -7.45 -23.83
C PRO A 122 15.01 -8.47 -23.67
N VAL A 123 15.27 -9.55 -22.92
CA VAL A 123 14.27 -10.61 -22.72
C VAL A 123 13.26 -10.32 -21.64
N GLU A 124 13.40 -9.22 -20.91
CA GLU A 124 12.62 -8.91 -19.73
C GLU A 124 11.28 -8.25 -20.04
N ARG A 125 10.63 -8.67 -21.09
CA ARG A 125 9.31 -8.12 -21.45
C ARG A 125 8.23 -8.56 -20.47
N GLY A 126 8.41 -9.73 -19.87
CA GLY A 126 7.48 -10.22 -18.86
C GLY A 126 7.41 -9.34 -17.62
N PHE A 127 8.42 -8.52 -17.39
CA PHE A 127 8.45 -7.60 -16.27
C PHE A 127 7.46 -6.45 -16.41
N SER A 128 7.01 -6.16 -17.60
CA SER A 128 6.09 -5.06 -17.82
C SER A 128 4.80 -5.20 -17.03
N GLY A 129 4.46 -6.42 -16.63
CA GLY A 129 3.31 -6.66 -15.78
C GLY A 129 3.56 -6.54 -14.28
N ARG A 130 4.74 -6.14 -13.89
CA ARG A 130 5.16 -6.10 -12.48
C ARG A 130 4.66 -4.88 -11.72
N GLY A 131 3.82 -4.07 -12.31
CA GLY A 131 3.20 -2.96 -11.60
C GLY A 131 2.26 -3.37 -10.48
N ASP A 132 1.79 -4.59 -10.50
CA ASP A 132 0.81 -5.07 -9.55
C ASP A 132 1.44 -5.26 -8.17
N ARG A 133 0.96 -4.51 -7.20
CA ARG A 133 1.46 -4.55 -5.83
C ARG A 133 0.32 -4.36 -4.85
N GLU A 134 0.43 -5.03 -3.72
CA GLU A 134 -0.57 -4.96 -2.66
C GLU A 134 0.01 -4.32 -1.42
N PHE A 135 -0.82 -3.47 -0.77
CA PHE A 135 -0.49 -2.85 0.51
C PHE A 135 -1.61 -3.12 1.51
N LYS A 136 -1.24 -3.38 2.73
CA LYS A 136 -2.18 -3.59 3.83
C LYS A 136 -1.95 -2.61 4.94
#